data_c07e1d183b708501f21fc11ff224573c
#
_entry.id   c07e1d183b708501f21fc11ff224573c
#
_cell.length_a   1.000
_cell.length_b   1.000
_cell.length_c   1.000
_cell.angle_alpha   90.00
_cell.angle_beta   90.00
_cell.angle_gamma   90.00
#
_symmetry.space_group_name_H-M   'P 1'
#
loop_
_entity.id
_entity.type
_entity.pdbx_description
1 polymer ?
#
loop_
_entity_poly.entity_id
_entity_poly.type
_entity_poly.pdbx_seq_one_letter_code
_entity_poly.pdbx_strand_id
1 'polypeptide(L)'
;MIFSTKALPKLLTQKYNRAYYNEQIEYYSLNPALPFTIIIADLNGLKIVNDTFGHEKGDLLIQKAGDILKEQCREKDILARIGGDEFVILMPQTSCEDGLAFCENIKQACLNADKYPIAPSIALGVATQIHADESLQEVFNKAEDMMYENKKNYRDKTYLTFIDSLKYQLNNLEPENSDQRTKIQNLAIELGKRLSLSEKEINELIELSDL
;
A
#
# COMPACT_ATOMS: atom_id res chain seq x y z
N MET A 1 13.37 -31.55 9.74
CA MET A 1 12.34 -31.91 8.74
C MET A 1 12.32 -30.76 7.74
N ILE A 2 12.81 -30.99 6.53
CA ILE A 2 13.04 -29.96 5.50
C ILE A 2 11.67 -29.66 4.89
N PHE A 3 11.09 -28.50 5.20
CA PHE A 3 9.83 -28.06 4.58
C PHE A 3 10.10 -27.74 3.10
N SER A 4 9.42 -28.46 2.25
CA SER A 4 9.47 -28.34 0.80
C SER A 4 9.02 -26.94 0.37
N THR A 5 9.96 -26.18 -0.17
CA THR A 5 9.69 -24.95 -0.92
C THR A 5 8.94 -25.28 -2.21
N LYS A 6 7.63 -25.50 -2.13
CA LYS A 6 6.78 -25.42 -3.32
C LYS A 6 6.54 -23.96 -3.64
N ALA A 7 7.42 -23.41 -4.45
CA ALA A 7 7.18 -22.17 -5.17
C ALA A 7 5.88 -22.32 -5.98
N LEU A 8 4.81 -21.67 -5.56
CA LEU A 8 3.61 -21.50 -6.36
C LEU A 8 3.87 -20.44 -7.45
N PRO A 9 3.21 -20.55 -8.64
CA PRO A 9 3.61 -19.84 -9.83
C PRO A 9 3.48 -18.32 -9.68
N LYS A 10 4.40 -17.62 -10.35
CA LYS A 10 4.49 -16.18 -10.56
C LYS A 10 3.12 -15.56 -10.87
N LEU A 11 2.46 -15.00 -9.86
CA LEU A 11 1.37 -14.08 -10.03
C LEU A 11 1.84 -12.71 -9.50
N LEU A 12 2.05 -11.77 -10.43
CA LEU A 12 2.24 -10.30 -10.30
C LEU A 12 3.21 -9.77 -9.21
N THR A 13 3.42 -10.49 -8.12
CA THR A 13 4.42 -10.19 -7.09
C THR A 13 5.10 -11.49 -6.67
N GLN A 14 6.44 -11.52 -6.56
CA GLN A 14 7.22 -12.67 -6.05
C GLN A 14 7.03 -12.91 -4.53
N LYS A 15 5.81 -12.72 -4.04
CA LYS A 15 5.46 -12.67 -2.62
C LYS A 15 4.58 -13.87 -2.26
N TYR A 16 4.68 -14.27 -1.01
CA TYR A 16 3.88 -15.36 -0.48
C TYR A 16 2.38 -15.00 -0.53
N ASN A 17 1.54 -16.01 -0.70
CA ASN A 17 0.09 -15.87 -0.77
C ASN A 17 -0.56 -16.10 0.62
N ARG A 18 -1.89 -15.95 0.68
CA ARG A 18 -2.70 -16.18 1.88
C ARG A 18 -2.51 -17.57 2.50
N ALA A 19 -2.29 -18.60 1.68
CA ALA A 19 -2.08 -19.96 2.18
C ALA A 19 -0.77 -20.07 2.97
N TYR A 20 0.31 -19.48 2.44
CA TYR A 20 1.59 -19.44 3.14
C TYR A 20 1.51 -18.58 4.42
N TYR A 21 0.79 -17.46 4.39
CA TYR A 21 0.53 -16.65 5.58
C TYR A 21 -0.13 -17.49 6.68
N ASN A 22 -1.18 -18.25 6.35
CA ASN A 22 -1.90 -19.10 7.32
C ASN A 22 -0.97 -20.17 7.93
N GLU A 23 -0.14 -20.81 7.10
CA GLU A 23 0.85 -21.78 7.55
C GLU A 23 1.86 -21.16 8.54
N GLN A 24 2.31 -19.93 8.27
CA GLN A 24 3.27 -19.24 9.13
C GLN A 24 2.62 -18.77 10.45
N ILE A 25 1.39 -18.29 10.43
CA ILE A 25 0.64 -17.95 11.65
C ILE A 25 0.46 -19.18 12.54
N GLU A 26 0.10 -20.33 11.99
CA GLU A 26 -0.02 -21.59 12.72
C GLU A 26 1.34 -21.99 13.32
N TYR A 27 2.40 -21.93 12.52
CA TYR A 27 3.78 -22.23 12.98
C TYR A 27 4.19 -21.34 14.17
N TYR A 28 4.03 -20.02 14.07
CA TYR A 28 4.45 -19.11 15.15
C TYR A 28 3.50 -19.10 16.34
N SER A 29 2.26 -19.53 16.20
CA SER A 29 1.34 -19.78 17.34
C SER A 29 1.83 -20.95 18.20
N LEU A 30 2.46 -21.95 17.59
CA LEU A 30 3.03 -23.10 18.27
C LEU A 30 4.49 -22.88 18.71
N ASN A 31 5.20 -21.98 18.03
CA ASN A 31 6.63 -21.69 18.25
C ASN A 31 6.83 -20.16 18.39
N PRO A 32 6.44 -19.55 19.52
CA PRO A 32 6.52 -18.11 19.71
C PRO A 32 7.94 -17.57 19.54
N ALA A 33 8.10 -16.51 18.75
CA ALA A 33 9.37 -15.82 18.47
C ALA A 33 9.30 -14.37 18.94
N LEU A 34 9.10 -14.20 20.24
CA LEU A 34 8.83 -12.92 20.91
C LEU A 34 10.04 -11.98 20.94
N PRO A 35 9.81 -10.65 20.98
CA PRO A 35 8.53 -10.02 20.62
C PRO A 35 8.19 -10.27 19.13
N PHE A 36 6.90 -10.46 18.81
CA PHE A 36 6.46 -10.79 17.44
C PHE A 36 5.54 -9.69 16.93
N THR A 37 5.95 -8.98 15.90
CA THR A 37 5.20 -7.87 15.33
C THR A 37 4.48 -8.28 14.04
N ILE A 38 3.22 -7.88 13.94
CA ILE A 38 2.40 -8.01 12.74
C ILE A 38 2.15 -6.60 12.20
N ILE A 39 2.39 -6.42 10.90
CA ILE A 39 2.05 -5.20 10.19
C ILE A 39 1.04 -5.55 9.09
N ILE A 40 -0.07 -4.81 9.06
CA ILE A 40 -1.06 -4.86 7.98
C ILE A 40 -0.88 -3.63 7.12
N ALA A 41 -0.85 -3.85 5.81
CA ALA A 41 -0.64 -2.81 4.82
C ALA A 41 -1.74 -2.89 3.75
N ASP A 42 -2.41 -1.79 3.48
CA ASP A 42 -3.48 -1.67 2.50
C ASP A 42 -3.12 -0.56 1.50
N LEU A 43 -3.14 -0.89 0.22
CA LEU A 43 -2.79 0.04 -0.86
C LEU A 43 -3.95 1.00 -1.14
N ASN A 44 -3.72 2.27 -0.89
CA ASN A 44 -4.73 3.30 -1.11
C ASN A 44 -4.97 3.57 -2.60
N GLY A 45 -6.26 3.75 -2.95
CA GLY A 45 -6.67 4.28 -4.24
C GLY A 45 -6.56 3.32 -5.43
N LEU A 46 -6.31 2.02 -5.22
CA LEU A 46 -6.24 1.04 -6.30
C LEU A 46 -7.47 1.07 -7.22
N LYS A 47 -8.67 1.19 -6.63
CA LYS A 47 -9.92 1.29 -7.42
C LYS A 47 -9.90 2.51 -8.33
N ILE A 48 -9.46 3.66 -7.84
CA ILE A 48 -9.38 4.89 -8.63
C ILE A 48 -8.42 4.70 -9.81
N VAL A 49 -7.26 4.08 -9.56
CA VAL A 49 -6.29 3.79 -10.62
C VAL A 49 -6.87 2.85 -11.67
N ASN A 50 -7.54 1.77 -11.24
CA ASN A 50 -8.19 0.81 -12.14
C ASN A 50 -9.27 1.48 -13.01
N ASP A 51 -10.13 2.27 -12.39
CA ASP A 51 -11.26 2.92 -13.09
C ASP A 51 -10.77 4.00 -14.07
N THR A 52 -9.62 4.64 -13.80
CA THR A 52 -9.08 5.74 -14.61
C THR A 52 -8.09 5.27 -15.68
N PHE A 53 -7.14 4.42 -15.29
CA PHE A 53 -6.00 4.04 -16.12
C PHE A 53 -6.05 2.58 -16.58
N GLY A 54 -7.06 1.82 -16.12
CA GLY A 54 -7.21 0.39 -16.42
C GLY A 54 -6.44 -0.52 -15.45
N HIS A 55 -6.82 -1.80 -15.48
CA HIS A 55 -6.28 -2.81 -14.57
C HIS A 55 -4.76 -3.02 -14.70
N GLU A 56 -4.18 -2.86 -15.89
CA GLU A 56 -2.73 -2.98 -16.11
C GLU A 56 -1.94 -1.96 -15.24
N LYS A 57 -2.48 -0.74 -15.09
CA LYS A 57 -1.86 0.29 -14.24
C LYS A 57 -2.10 0.04 -12.77
N GLY A 58 -3.25 -0.53 -12.41
CA GLY A 58 -3.50 -1.01 -11.05
C GLY A 58 -2.55 -2.14 -10.65
N ASP A 59 -2.30 -3.08 -11.54
CA ASP A 59 -1.34 -4.16 -11.33
C ASP A 59 0.09 -3.63 -11.14
N LEU A 60 0.49 -2.62 -11.93
CA LEU A 60 1.76 -1.94 -11.76
C LEU A 60 1.86 -1.24 -10.40
N LEU A 61 0.79 -0.60 -9.94
CA LEU A 61 0.74 0.04 -8.63
C LEU A 61 0.87 -0.98 -7.49
N ILE A 62 0.19 -2.13 -7.60
CA ILE A 62 0.31 -3.25 -6.64
C ILE A 62 1.75 -3.78 -6.63
N GLN A 63 2.38 -3.92 -7.79
CA GLN A 63 3.76 -4.38 -7.90
C GLN A 63 4.71 -3.41 -7.21
N LYS A 64 4.61 -2.10 -7.48
CA LYS A 64 5.41 -1.05 -6.84
C LYS A 64 5.27 -1.07 -5.31
N ALA A 65 4.01 -1.09 -4.81
CA ALA A 65 3.75 -1.19 -3.38
C ALA A 65 4.42 -2.40 -2.76
N GLY A 66 4.24 -3.53 -3.42
CA GLY A 66 4.85 -4.76 -2.97
C GLY A 66 6.38 -4.75 -3.01
N ASP A 67 7.03 -4.09 -3.96
CA ASP A 67 8.49 -3.98 -4.03
C ASP A 67 9.02 -3.07 -2.92
N ILE A 68 8.36 -1.93 -2.67
CA ILE A 68 8.66 -1.07 -1.52
C ILE A 68 8.61 -1.85 -0.21
N LEU A 69 7.52 -2.60 0.03
CA LEU A 69 7.39 -3.42 1.24
C LEU A 69 8.51 -4.46 1.34
N LYS A 70 8.86 -5.11 0.23
CA LYS A 70 9.89 -6.15 0.17
C LYS A 70 11.29 -5.60 0.46
N GLU A 71 11.63 -4.43 -0.06
CA GLU A 71 12.93 -3.80 0.13
C GLU A 71 13.19 -3.43 1.61
N GLN A 72 12.14 -3.17 2.37
CA GLN A 72 12.25 -2.89 3.80
C GLN A 72 12.33 -4.16 4.67
N CYS A 73 11.88 -5.33 4.16
CA CYS A 73 11.87 -6.58 4.90
C CYS A 73 13.27 -7.17 5.08
N ARG A 74 13.55 -7.65 6.29
CA ARG A 74 14.74 -8.48 6.56
C ARG A 74 14.53 -9.90 6.03
N GLU A 75 15.59 -10.69 5.95
CA GLU A 75 15.53 -12.07 5.47
C GLU A 75 14.55 -12.96 6.27
N LYS A 76 14.43 -12.71 7.58
CA LYS A 76 13.53 -13.44 8.49
C LYS A 76 12.09 -12.97 8.46
N ASP A 77 11.82 -11.82 7.86
CA ASP A 77 10.47 -11.26 7.80
C ASP A 77 9.68 -11.90 6.64
N ILE A 78 8.39 -12.12 6.88
CA ILE A 78 7.51 -12.77 5.93
C ILE A 78 6.54 -11.74 5.39
N LEU A 79 6.65 -11.42 4.10
CA LEU A 79 5.71 -10.55 3.39
C LEU A 79 4.75 -11.42 2.59
N ALA A 80 3.45 -11.33 2.88
CA ALA A 80 2.40 -12.02 2.17
C ALA A 80 1.34 -11.05 1.62
N ARG A 81 0.85 -11.30 0.41
CA ARG A 81 -0.34 -10.64 -0.13
C ARG A 81 -1.56 -11.51 0.17
N ILE A 82 -2.48 -11.01 0.98
CA ILE A 82 -3.64 -11.74 1.49
C ILE A 82 -4.95 -11.35 0.81
N GLY A 83 -4.99 -10.20 0.14
CA GLY A 83 -6.14 -9.66 -0.59
C GLY A 83 -5.74 -8.98 -1.89
N GLY A 84 -6.67 -8.29 -2.53
CA GLY A 84 -6.42 -7.54 -3.77
C GLY A 84 -5.40 -6.43 -3.60
N ASP A 85 -5.53 -5.64 -2.56
CA ASP A 85 -4.71 -4.48 -2.17
C ASP A 85 -4.07 -4.64 -0.78
N GLU A 86 -4.27 -5.80 -0.13
CA GLU A 86 -3.86 -6.05 1.24
C GLU A 86 -2.61 -6.94 1.33
N PHE A 87 -1.66 -6.48 2.14
CA PHE A 87 -0.44 -7.21 2.47
C PHE A 87 -0.31 -7.35 3.99
N VAL A 88 0.36 -8.41 4.42
CA VAL A 88 0.73 -8.64 5.81
C VAL A 88 2.22 -8.91 5.90
N ILE A 89 2.87 -8.30 6.87
CA ILE A 89 4.26 -8.57 7.21
C ILE A 89 4.30 -9.18 8.62
N LEU A 90 4.89 -10.39 8.72
CA LEU A 90 5.16 -11.04 9.98
C LEU A 90 6.63 -10.83 10.32
N MET A 91 6.90 -10.25 11.48
CA MET A 91 8.23 -9.84 11.91
C MET A 91 8.61 -10.53 13.24
N PRO A 92 9.18 -11.73 13.20
CA PRO A 92 9.64 -12.43 14.41
C PRO A 92 10.78 -11.65 15.07
N GLN A 93 10.85 -11.72 16.40
CA GLN A 93 11.87 -11.04 17.22
C GLN A 93 11.97 -9.54 16.90
N THR A 94 10.82 -8.86 16.85
CA THR A 94 10.73 -7.44 16.51
C THR A 94 9.84 -6.73 17.51
N SER A 95 10.36 -5.67 18.12
CA SER A 95 9.63 -4.83 19.06
C SER A 95 8.58 -3.96 18.38
N CYS A 96 7.65 -3.41 19.16
CA CYS A 96 6.68 -2.44 18.65
C CYS A 96 7.38 -1.19 18.09
N GLU A 97 8.44 -0.73 18.75
CA GLU A 97 9.22 0.43 18.31
C GLU A 97 9.89 0.20 16.95
N ASP A 98 10.52 -0.96 16.75
CA ASP A 98 11.09 -1.34 15.46
C ASP A 98 10.01 -1.49 14.38
N GLY A 99 8.83 -2.02 14.73
CA GLY A 99 7.68 -2.10 13.83
C GLY A 99 7.16 -0.73 13.40
N LEU A 100 7.10 0.24 14.32
CA LEU A 100 6.74 1.63 14.01
C LEU A 100 7.78 2.30 13.11
N ALA A 101 9.07 2.10 13.40
CA ALA A 101 10.16 2.61 12.55
C ALA A 101 10.11 2.01 11.13
N PHE A 102 9.79 0.73 11.00
CA PHE A 102 9.57 0.06 9.72
C PHE A 102 8.41 0.72 8.95
N CYS A 103 7.28 1.00 9.62
CA CYS A 103 6.15 1.69 8.99
C CYS A 103 6.53 3.09 8.49
N GLU A 104 7.35 3.83 9.25
CA GLU A 104 7.81 5.15 8.82
C GLU A 104 8.73 5.07 7.61
N ASN A 105 9.65 4.10 7.55
CA ASN A 105 10.50 3.87 6.39
C ASN A 105 9.68 3.58 5.12
N ILE A 106 8.60 2.79 5.23
CA ILE A 106 7.68 2.54 4.11
C ILE A 106 7.03 3.84 3.63
N LYS A 107 6.56 4.70 4.54
CA LYS A 107 5.95 5.99 4.17
C LYS A 107 6.95 6.86 3.42
N GLN A 108 8.19 6.95 3.89
CA GLN A 108 9.25 7.70 3.22
C GLN A 108 9.59 7.11 1.84
N ALA A 109 9.66 5.78 1.73
CA ALA A 109 9.88 5.11 0.45
C ALA A 109 8.73 5.39 -0.55
N CYS A 110 7.48 5.42 -0.10
CA CYS A 110 6.34 5.79 -0.93
C CYS A 110 6.43 7.24 -1.43
N LEU A 111 6.85 8.18 -0.59
CA LEU A 111 7.02 9.59 -0.96
C LEU A 111 8.12 9.80 -2.01
N ASN A 112 9.16 8.97 -1.97
CA ASN A 112 10.31 9.02 -2.90
C ASN A 112 10.11 8.18 -4.16
N ALA A 113 9.03 7.41 -4.25
CA ALA A 113 8.77 6.53 -5.38
C ALA A 113 8.38 7.30 -6.64
N ASP A 114 8.61 6.65 -7.79
CA ASP A 114 8.17 7.17 -9.08
C ASP A 114 6.65 7.41 -9.11
N LYS A 115 6.26 8.58 -9.63
CA LYS A 115 4.88 9.08 -9.67
C LYS A 115 4.04 8.49 -10.82
N TYR A 116 4.61 7.66 -11.68
CA TYR A 116 3.87 7.05 -12.79
C TYR A 116 3.39 5.63 -12.47
N PRO A 117 2.11 5.24 -12.74
CA PRO A 117 0.97 6.11 -13.09
C PRO A 117 0.55 7.03 -11.95
N ILE A 118 0.75 6.61 -10.72
CA ILE A 118 0.50 7.35 -9.47
C ILE A 118 1.51 6.87 -8.43
N ALA A 119 1.99 7.78 -7.57
CA ALA A 119 2.83 7.42 -6.45
C ALA A 119 2.08 6.46 -5.51
N PRO A 120 2.69 5.35 -5.08
CA PRO A 120 2.03 4.43 -4.15
C PRO A 120 1.78 5.12 -2.80
N SER A 121 0.62 4.84 -2.23
CA SER A 121 0.23 5.28 -0.89
C SER A 121 -0.30 4.06 -0.13
N ILE A 122 0.25 3.78 1.05
CA ILE A 122 -0.05 2.57 1.82
C ILE A 122 -0.51 2.97 3.21
N ALA A 123 -1.70 2.54 3.60
CA ALA A 123 -2.16 2.60 4.99
C ALA A 123 -1.53 1.45 5.76
N LEU A 124 -1.00 1.74 6.94
CA LEU A 124 -0.24 0.78 7.74
C LEU A 124 -0.82 0.71 9.16
N GLY A 125 -0.93 -0.50 9.68
CA GLY A 125 -1.21 -0.74 11.09
C GLY A 125 -0.23 -1.74 11.65
N VAL A 126 0.17 -1.58 12.91
CA VAL A 126 1.19 -2.37 13.58
C VAL A 126 0.73 -2.79 14.96
N ALA A 127 0.93 -4.06 15.30
CA ALA A 127 0.74 -4.56 16.66
C ALA A 127 1.79 -5.63 16.97
N THR A 128 2.12 -5.76 18.25
CA THR A 128 3.19 -6.64 18.72
C THR A 128 2.68 -7.56 19.81
N GLN A 129 2.89 -8.86 19.65
CA GLN A 129 2.77 -9.86 20.69
C GLN A 129 3.98 -9.76 21.61
N ILE A 130 3.76 -9.50 22.90
CA ILE A 130 4.81 -9.42 23.93
C ILE A 130 4.83 -10.69 24.77
N HIS A 131 3.67 -11.29 25.02
CA HIS A 131 3.52 -12.48 25.84
C HIS A 131 3.03 -13.67 25.01
N ALA A 132 3.52 -14.87 25.34
CA ALA A 132 3.22 -16.09 24.59
C ALA A 132 1.75 -16.58 24.74
N ASP A 133 1.04 -16.13 25.75
CA ASP A 133 -0.37 -16.41 25.99
C ASP A 133 -1.31 -15.47 25.19
N GLU A 134 -0.77 -14.42 24.59
CA GLU A 134 -1.52 -13.53 23.70
C GLU A 134 -1.72 -14.21 22.34
N SER A 135 -2.95 -14.22 21.84
CA SER A 135 -3.27 -14.84 20.55
C SER A 135 -2.73 -14.00 19.39
N LEU A 136 -2.05 -14.62 18.41
CA LEU A 136 -1.64 -13.94 17.17
C LEU A 136 -2.83 -13.40 16.38
N GLN A 137 -4.01 -14.01 16.51
CA GLN A 137 -5.24 -13.47 15.90
C GLN A 137 -5.67 -12.16 16.55
N GLU A 138 -5.53 -12.01 17.88
CA GLU A 138 -5.81 -10.75 18.56
C GLU A 138 -4.80 -9.67 18.16
N VAL A 139 -3.53 -10.03 18.01
CA VAL A 139 -2.49 -9.12 17.51
C VAL A 139 -2.78 -8.67 16.08
N PHE A 140 -3.20 -9.61 15.22
CA PHE A 140 -3.63 -9.29 13.85
C PHE A 140 -4.81 -8.30 13.86
N ASN A 141 -5.85 -8.56 14.65
CA ASN A 141 -7.02 -7.68 14.74
C ASN A 141 -6.64 -6.27 15.22
N LYS A 142 -5.75 -6.15 16.22
CA LYS A 142 -5.23 -4.85 16.68
C LYS A 142 -4.48 -4.10 15.57
N ALA A 143 -3.67 -4.80 14.79
CA ALA A 143 -2.97 -4.20 13.65
C ALA A 143 -3.96 -3.76 12.55
N GLU A 144 -5.00 -4.55 12.28
CA GLU A 144 -6.05 -4.23 11.31
C GLU A 144 -6.84 -2.99 11.72
N ASP A 145 -7.27 -2.90 13.00
CA ASP A 145 -7.96 -1.75 13.54
C ASP A 145 -7.11 -0.48 13.40
N MET A 146 -5.82 -0.56 13.73
CA MET A 146 -4.89 0.56 13.60
C MET A 146 -4.70 0.98 12.14
N MET A 147 -4.61 0.03 11.21
CA MET A 147 -4.54 0.31 9.77
C MET A 147 -5.79 1.04 9.29
N TYR A 148 -6.97 0.57 9.73
CA TYR A 148 -8.24 1.19 9.35
C TYR A 148 -8.39 2.63 9.87
N GLU A 149 -7.99 2.90 11.12
CA GLU A 149 -7.95 4.25 11.68
C GLU A 149 -6.96 5.15 10.92
N ASN A 150 -5.79 4.62 10.58
CA ASN A 150 -4.82 5.34 9.77
C ASN A 150 -5.38 5.63 8.36
N LYS A 151 -6.06 4.67 7.73
CA LYS A 151 -6.69 4.84 6.42
C LYS A 151 -7.71 5.98 6.43
N LYS A 152 -8.52 6.10 7.50
CA LYS A 152 -9.46 7.21 7.69
C LYS A 152 -8.75 8.56 7.83
N ASN A 153 -7.75 8.62 8.72
CA ASN A 153 -7.06 9.86 9.08
C ASN A 153 -6.19 10.42 7.94
N TYR A 154 -5.70 9.53 7.06
CA TYR A 154 -4.83 9.91 5.94
C TYR A 154 -5.54 10.02 4.60
N ARG A 155 -6.87 9.85 4.58
CA ARG A 155 -7.64 9.89 3.33
C ARG A 155 -7.39 11.17 2.52
N ASP A 156 -7.43 12.32 3.17
CA ASP A 156 -7.26 13.61 2.51
C ASP A 156 -5.82 13.80 2.01
N LYS A 157 -4.81 13.39 2.80
CA LYS A 157 -3.40 13.40 2.36
C LYS A 157 -3.16 12.46 1.16
N THR A 158 -3.79 11.30 1.16
CA THR A 158 -3.73 10.37 0.04
C THR A 158 -4.29 11.00 -1.22
N TYR A 159 -5.45 11.66 -1.15
CA TYR A 159 -6.04 12.34 -2.29
C TYR A 159 -5.16 13.49 -2.80
N LEU A 160 -4.52 14.28 -1.93
CA LEU A 160 -3.57 15.30 -2.36
C LEU A 160 -2.38 14.70 -3.12
N THR A 161 -1.81 13.60 -2.64
CA THR A 161 -0.75 12.86 -3.35
C THR A 161 -1.22 12.37 -4.73
N PHE A 162 -2.47 11.93 -4.83
CA PHE A 162 -3.07 11.56 -6.12
C PHE A 162 -3.20 12.76 -7.06
N ILE A 163 -3.69 13.89 -6.57
CA ILE A 163 -3.81 15.12 -7.36
C ILE A 163 -2.44 15.56 -7.89
N ASP A 164 -1.40 15.53 -7.05
CA ASP A 164 -0.04 15.88 -7.48
C ASP A 164 0.50 14.91 -8.55
N SER A 165 0.20 13.63 -8.43
CA SER A 165 0.56 12.63 -9.44
C SER A 165 -0.19 12.84 -10.75
N LEU A 166 -1.49 13.22 -10.68
CA LEU A 166 -2.30 13.54 -11.86
C LEU A 166 -1.80 14.82 -12.55
N LYS A 167 -1.46 15.86 -11.79
CA LYS A 167 -0.82 17.08 -12.32
C LYS A 167 0.48 16.75 -13.06
N TYR A 168 1.34 15.92 -12.45
CA TYR A 168 2.58 15.48 -13.08
C TYR A 168 2.32 14.76 -14.41
N GLN A 169 1.31 13.89 -14.46
CA GLN A 169 0.97 13.20 -15.70
C GLN A 169 0.41 14.13 -16.78
N LEU A 170 -0.49 15.05 -16.42
CA LEU A 170 -1.04 16.03 -17.37
C LEU A 170 0.07 16.85 -18.04
N ASN A 171 1.08 17.25 -17.26
CA ASN A 171 2.22 18.01 -17.76
C ASN A 171 3.17 17.19 -18.67
N ASN A 172 3.12 15.86 -18.61
CA ASN A 172 4.01 14.98 -19.36
C ASN A 172 3.28 14.14 -20.44
N LEU A 173 1.97 14.36 -20.63
CA LEU A 173 1.22 13.70 -21.71
C LEU A 173 1.50 14.37 -23.06
N GLU A 174 1.78 13.53 -24.06
CA GLU A 174 1.84 13.96 -25.45
C GLU A 174 0.49 14.56 -25.89
N PRO A 175 0.50 15.63 -26.72
CA PRO A 175 -0.74 16.31 -27.18
C PRO A 175 -1.75 15.41 -27.86
N GLU A 176 -1.29 14.28 -28.45
CA GLU A 176 -2.12 13.34 -29.20
C GLU A 176 -3.02 12.46 -28.32
N ASN A 177 -2.80 12.43 -27.00
CA ASN A 177 -3.57 11.61 -26.05
C ASN A 177 -4.76 12.36 -25.41
N SER A 178 -5.58 13.01 -26.22
CA SER A 178 -6.72 13.84 -25.77
C SER A 178 -7.71 13.10 -24.86
N ASP A 179 -8.05 11.85 -25.17
CA ASP A 179 -8.99 11.06 -24.37
C ASP A 179 -8.47 10.73 -22.97
N GLN A 180 -7.17 10.42 -22.87
CA GLN A 180 -6.53 10.14 -21.59
C GLN A 180 -6.39 11.42 -20.76
N ARG A 181 -6.02 12.52 -21.40
CA ARG A 181 -5.95 13.85 -20.79
C ARG A 181 -7.28 14.23 -20.16
N THR A 182 -8.38 14.11 -20.91
CA THR A 182 -9.74 14.41 -20.43
C THR A 182 -10.14 13.54 -19.22
N LYS A 183 -9.80 12.25 -19.24
CA LYS A 183 -10.08 11.35 -18.10
C LYS A 183 -9.32 11.77 -16.83
N ILE A 184 -8.02 12.07 -16.95
CA ILE A 184 -7.18 12.51 -15.83
C ILE A 184 -7.69 13.82 -15.27
N GLN A 185 -8.04 14.77 -16.13
CA GLN A 185 -8.59 16.08 -15.76
C GLN A 185 -9.90 15.94 -14.97
N ASN A 186 -10.85 15.17 -15.49
CA ASN A 186 -12.13 14.93 -14.82
C ASN A 186 -11.95 14.30 -13.45
N LEU A 187 -11.02 13.36 -13.32
CA LEU A 187 -10.70 12.74 -12.04
C LEU A 187 -10.06 13.75 -11.07
N ALA A 188 -9.11 14.56 -11.53
CA ALA A 188 -8.47 15.58 -10.70
C ALA A 188 -9.50 16.59 -10.16
N ILE A 189 -10.45 17.01 -11.01
CA ILE A 189 -11.55 17.89 -10.62
C ILE A 189 -12.49 17.22 -9.61
N GLU A 190 -12.85 15.95 -9.82
CA GLU A 190 -13.71 15.20 -8.90
C GLU A 190 -13.04 15.04 -7.52
N LEU A 191 -11.76 14.68 -7.50
CA LEU A 191 -10.97 14.58 -6.27
C LEU A 191 -10.82 15.95 -5.58
N GLY A 192 -10.56 17.01 -6.35
CA GLY A 192 -10.48 18.37 -5.83
C GLY A 192 -11.78 18.83 -5.17
N LYS A 193 -12.92 18.53 -5.78
CA LYS A 193 -14.25 18.81 -5.19
C LYS A 193 -14.49 18.03 -3.90
N ARG A 194 -14.10 16.74 -3.85
CA ARG A 194 -14.20 15.91 -2.64
C ARG A 194 -13.34 16.41 -1.49
N LEU A 195 -12.20 17.03 -1.81
CA LEU A 195 -11.29 17.65 -0.85
C LEU A 195 -11.67 19.08 -0.48
N SER A 196 -12.77 19.61 -1.04
CA SER A 196 -13.20 21.00 -0.84
C SER A 196 -12.11 22.02 -1.23
N LEU A 197 -11.35 21.73 -2.28
CA LEU A 197 -10.41 22.69 -2.84
C LEU A 197 -11.15 23.94 -3.34
N SER A 198 -10.50 25.08 -3.26
CA SER A 198 -11.04 26.34 -3.77
C SER A 198 -11.26 26.28 -5.29
N GLU A 199 -12.19 27.09 -5.81
CA GLU A 199 -12.41 27.22 -7.26
C GLU A 199 -11.11 27.58 -8.01
N LYS A 200 -10.24 28.35 -7.39
CA LYS A 200 -8.93 28.72 -7.97
C LYS A 200 -8.06 27.49 -8.14
N GLU A 201 -7.94 26.66 -7.12
CA GLU A 201 -7.13 25.41 -7.18
C GLU A 201 -7.72 24.39 -8.17
N ILE A 202 -9.06 24.32 -8.27
CA ILE A 202 -9.74 23.48 -9.27
C ILE A 202 -9.49 24.02 -10.69
N ASN A 203 -9.53 25.32 -10.90
CA ASN A 203 -9.25 25.95 -12.19
C ASN A 203 -7.79 25.76 -12.60
N GLU A 204 -6.83 25.83 -11.66
CA GLU A 204 -5.42 25.47 -11.93
C GLU A 204 -5.28 24.02 -12.41
N LEU A 205 -6.11 23.09 -11.90
CA LEU A 205 -6.16 21.70 -12.40
C LEU A 205 -6.72 21.61 -13.82
N ILE A 206 -7.64 22.51 -14.19
CA ILE A 206 -8.25 22.58 -15.53
C ILE A 206 -7.26 23.22 -16.52
N GLU A 207 -6.64 24.35 -16.17
CA GLU A 207 -5.72 25.08 -17.02
C GLU A 207 -4.45 24.28 -17.40
N LEU A 208 -4.01 23.36 -16.53
CA LEU A 208 -2.91 22.42 -16.84
C LEU A 208 -3.21 21.46 -17.99
N SER A 209 -4.45 21.43 -18.48
CA SER A 209 -4.87 20.56 -19.58
C SER A 209 -4.95 21.27 -20.92
N ASP A 210 -4.93 22.60 -20.93
CA ASP A 210 -5.12 23.41 -22.16
C ASP A 210 -3.77 23.86 -22.78
N LEU A 211 -2.64 23.43 -22.17
CA LEU A 211 -1.29 23.58 -22.69
C LEU A 211 -0.80 22.32 -23.38
#